data_7e9cbec720eeca8e6b2888d444e3f548
#
_entry.id   7e9cbec720eeca8e6b2888d444e3f548
#
_cell.length_a   1.000
_cell.length_b   1.000
_cell.length_c   1.000
_cell.angle_alpha   90.00
_cell.angle_beta   90.00
_cell.angle_gamma   90.00
#
_symmetry.space_group_name_H-M   'P 1'
#
loop_
_entity.id
_entity.type
_entity.pdbx_description
1 polymer ?
#
loop_
_entity_poly.entity_id
_entity_poly.type
_entity_poly.pdbx_seq_one_letter_code
_entity_poly.pdbx_strand_id
1 'polypeptide(L)'
;MATAKRNISRRVRFSYATSTVSMTLVLFLLGAIGFIMANLFTTTKRMRESVTMIVELKDGLSEAERDSVAVRLAESEMVTSLKFVSKEEKLADEEFKRVFAVDIEGILGENPLPDTYDVTLSALSSNKEGLEKFAEEARKIEGVAYVTYPQSFIEEMHSTLDILQFIMVVFGGALLVVSFVLLNNTVRFAVYSQHELINTLKAVGATKWFIMRPFVGRSALQGFLAGIIASLLLGGAVYALDYVVPGLGIFPRWEEAGIFAGAIVAVGVVVAVICTLPVVNRFVNMKSNKIHLY
;
A
#
# COMPACT_ATOMS: atom_id res chain seq x y z
N MET A 1 42.68 -33.48 -9.15
CA MET A 1 42.38 -32.02 -9.24
C MET A 1 41.03 -31.69 -9.90
N ALA A 2 40.53 -32.38 -10.91
CA ALA A 2 39.25 -32.11 -11.58
C ALA A 2 38.00 -32.32 -10.67
N THR A 3 38.01 -33.31 -9.80
CA THR A 3 36.90 -33.59 -8.87
C THR A 3 36.71 -32.54 -7.75
N ALA A 4 37.82 -31.99 -7.23
CA ALA A 4 37.78 -30.91 -6.24
C ALA A 4 37.23 -29.62 -6.81
N LYS A 5 37.62 -29.23 -8.05
CA LYS A 5 37.15 -28.04 -8.75
C LYS A 5 35.65 -28.15 -9.08
N ARG A 6 35.16 -29.34 -9.39
CA ARG A 6 33.76 -29.63 -9.68
C ARG A 6 32.86 -29.55 -8.39
N ASN A 7 33.38 -29.96 -7.25
CA ASN A 7 32.67 -29.85 -5.97
C ASN A 7 32.59 -28.39 -5.47
N ILE A 8 33.63 -27.60 -5.64
CA ILE A 8 33.62 -26.17 -5.29
C ILE A 8 32.62 -25.41 -6.15
N SER A 9 32.60 -25.64 -7.46
CA SER A 9 31.64 -24.98 -8.35
C SER A 9 30.18 -25.36 -8.03
N ARG A 10 29.92 -26.60 -7.60
CA ARG A 10 28.59 -27.08 -7.20
C ARG A 10 28.13 -26.44 -5.88
N ARG A 11 29.02 -26.30 -4.90
CA ARG A 11 28.73 -25.60 -3.62
C ARG A 11 28.44 -24.12 -3.82
N VAL A 12 29.20 -23.45 -4.68
CA VAL A 12 28.99 -22.04 -5.02
C VAL A 12 27.63 -21.86 -5.72
N ARG A 13 27.30 -22.71 -6.70
CA ARG A 13 25.99 -22.67 -7.39
C ARG A 13 24.82 -22.91 -6.42
N PHE A 14 24.97 -23.84 -5.49
CA PHE A 14 23.97 -24.12 -4.47
C PHE A 14 23.77 -22.92 -3.52
N SER A 15 24.85 -22.27 -3.09
CA SER A 15 24.78 -21.07 -2.26
C SER A 15 24.07 -19.90 -2.97
N TYR A 16 24.34 -19.69 -4.28
CA TYR A 16 23.60 -18.70 -5.06
C TYR A 16 22.12 -19.05 -5.21
N ALA A 17 21.80 -20.33 -5.46
CA ALA A 17 20.39 -20.75 -5.57
C ALA A 17 19.62 -20.52 -4.25
N THR A 18 20.21 -20.93 -3.12
CA THR A 18 19.61 -20.71 -1.79
C THR A 18 19.42 -19.21 -1.51
N SER A 19 20.40 -18.39 -1.84
CA SER A 19 20.31 -16.94 -1.67
C SER A 19 19.24 -16.32 -2.58
N THR A 20 19.08 -16.80 -3.82
CA THR A 20 18.02 -16.35 -4.73
C THR A 20 16.65 -16.71 -4.16
N VAL A 21 16.46 -17.92 -3.65
CA VAL A 21 15.21 -18.35 -3.02
C VAL A 21 14.89 -17.48 -1.80
N SER A 22 15.86 -17.23 -0.92
CA SER A 22 15.66 -16.36 0.25
C SER A 22 15.29 -14.93 -0.16
N MET A 23 15.97 -14.40 -1.18
CA MET A 23 15.67 -13.07 -1.70
C MET A 23 14.29 -13.01 -2.35
N THR A 24 13.89 -14.04 -3.08
CA THR A 24 12.54 -14.16 -3.66
C THR A 24 11.48 -14.13 -2.56
N LEU A 25 11.68 -14.87 -1.47
CA LEU A 25 10.73 -14.89 -0.34
C LEU A 25 10.60 -13.50 0.29
N VAL A 26 11.72 -12.82 0.53
CA VAL A 26 11.69 -11.45 1.09
C VAL A 26 11.00 -10.47 0.14
N LEU A 27 11.32 -10.52 -1.17
CA LEU A 27 10.67 -9.67 -2.17
C LEU A 27 9.19 -9.98 -2.33
N PHE A 28 8.80 -11.25 -2.22
CA PHE A 28 7.39 -11.65 -2.19
C PHE A 28 6.65 -11.04 -1.01
N LEU A 29 7.21 -11.13 0.21
CA LEU A 29 6.61 -10.55 1.41
C LEU A 29 6.56 -9.02 1.35
N LEU A 30 7.63 -8.37 0.88
CA LEU A 30 7.64 -6.92 0.66
C LEU A 30 6.63 -6.49 -0.41
N GLY A 31 6.53 -7.26 -1.49
CA GLY A 31 5.54 -7.05 -2.53
C GLY A 31 4.11 -7.22 -2.02
N ALA A 32 3.87 -8.24 -1.17
CA ALA A 32 2.56 -8.45 -0.54
C ALA A 32 2.19 -7.28 0.38
N ILE A 33 3.11 -6.80 1.22
CA ILE A 33 2.91 -5.62 2.07
C ILE A 33 2.58 -4.40 1.20
N GLY A 34 3.39 -4.14 0.17
CA GLY A 34 3.17 -3.01 -0.74
C GLY A 34 1.83 -3.10 -1.47
N PHE A 35 1.42 -4.31 -1.89
CA PHE A 35 0.13 -4.56 -2.52
C PHE A 35 -1.04 -4.30 -1.56
N ILE A 36 -0.96 -4.81 -0.33
CA ILE A 36 -1.98 -4.57 0.70
C ILE A 36 -2.09 -3.07 0.99
N MET A 37 -0.95 -2.38 1.16
CA MET A 37 -0.95 -0.93 1.40
C MET A 37 -1.60 -0.16 0.24
N ALA A 38 -1.26 -0.47 -1.01
CA ALA A 38 -1.85 0.18 -2.17
C ALA A 38 -3.37 -0.03 -2.23
N ASN A 39 -3.85 -1.24 -1.94
CA ASN A 39 -5.29 -1.53 -1.86
C ASN A 39 -5.97 -0.80 -0.69
N LEU A 40 -5.33 -0.75 0.48
CA LEU A 40 -5.85 0.01 1.62
C LEU A 40 -6.02 1.50 1.27
N PHE A 41 -5.03 2.13 0.65
CA PHE A 41 -5.13 3.52 0.22
C PHE A 41 -6.28 3.73 -0.77
N THR A 42 -6.42 2.85 -1.76
CA THR A 42 -7.48 2.95 -2.76
C THR A 42 -8.85 2.75 -2.15
N THR A 43 -8.99 1.74 -1.28
CA THR A 43 -10.26 1.45 -0.58
C THR A 43 -10.63 2.57 0.37
N THR A 44 -9.68 3.07 1.16
CA THR A 44 -9.89 4.21 2.07
C THR A 44 -10.32 5.45 1.31
N LYS A 45 -9.71 5.73 0.14
CA LYS A 45 -10.10 6.85 -0.70
C LYS A 45 -11.55 6.69 -1.17
N ARG A 46 -11.93 5.52 -1.67
CA ARG A 46 -13.32 5.22 -2.08
C ARG A 46 -14.30 5.35 -0.91
N MET A 47 -13.94 4.83 0.26
CA MET A 47 -14.77 4.96 1.46
C MET A 47 -14.94 6.42 1.88
N ARG A 48 -13.89 7.24 1.81
CA ARG A 48 -13.97 8.68 2.08
C ARG A 48 -14.86 9.41 1.06
N GLU A 49 -14.79 9.03 -0.21
CA GLU A 49 -15.65 9.57 -1.27
C GLU A 49 -17.11 9.14 -1.13
N SER A 50 -17.41 8.10 -0.35
CA SER A 50 -18.77 7.62 -0.06
C SER A 50 -19.33 8.11 1.27
N VAL A 51 -18.55 8.85 2.06
CA VAL A 51 -19.05 9.45 3.31
C VAL A 51 -20.05 10.54 2.96
N THR A 52 -21.30 10.30 3.31
CA THR A 52 -22.39 11.23 3.11
C THR A 52 -22.70 11.95 4.43
N MET A 53 -22.71 13.26 4.40
CA MET A 53 -23.22 14.10 5.47
C MET A 53 -24.70 14.37 5.24
N ILE A 54 -25.50 14.23 6.27
CA ILE A 54 -26.94 14.50 6.21
C ILE A 54 -27.18 15.89 6.76
N VAL A 55 -27.63 16.79 5.90
CA VAL A 55 -28.05 18.15 6.26
C VAL A 55 -29.56 18.19 6.35
N GLU A 56 -30.09 18.23 7.57
CA GLU A 56 -31.52 18.28 7.86
C GLU A 56 -32.03 19.71 7.67
N LEU A 57 -33.17 19.84 6.98
CA LEU A 57 -33.83 21.10 6.75
C LEU A 57 -34.86 21.39 7.84
N LYS A 58 -35.14 22.66 8.07
CA LYS A 58 -36.24 23.09 8.91
C LYS A 58 -37.57 22.74 8.27
N ASP A 59 -38.53 22.37 9.08
CA ASP A 59 -39.88 22.10 8.60
C ASP A 59 -40.56 23.35 8.00
N GLY A 60 -41.33 23.13 6.94
CA GLY A 60 -42.14 24.19 6.33
C GLY A 60 -41.39 25.11 5.39
N LEU A 61 -40.17 24.78 4.94
CA LEU A 61 -39.47 25.54 3.94
C LEU A 61 -40.17 25.46 2.57
N SER A 62 -40.35 26.62 1.93
CA SER A 62 -40.79 26.68 0.53
C SER A 62 -39.77 26.09 -0.43
N GLU A 63 -40.19 25.71 -1.62
CA GLU A 63 -39.29 25.17 -2.65
C GLU A 63 -38.15 26.14 -3.00
N ALA A 64 -38.45 27.45 -3.05
CA ALA A 64 -37.46 28.48 -3.31
C ALA A 64 -36.42 28.62 -2.20
N GLU A 65 -36.82 28.42 -0.93
CA GLU A 65 -35.89 28.43 0.22
C GLU A 65 -35.02 27.17 0.23
N ARG A 66 -35.56 26.01 -0.11
CA ARG A 66 -34.80 24.77 -0.28
C ARG A 66 -33.75 24.91 -1.36
N ASP A 67 -34.12 25.46 -2.52
CA ASP A 67 -33.18 25.71 -3.63
C ASP A 67 -32.07 26.68 -3.21
N SER A 68 -32.38 27.70 -2.43
CA SER A 68 -31.39 28.64 -1.88
C SER A 68 -30.39 27.95 -0.97
N VAL A 69 -30.84 27.00 -0.12
CA VAL A 69 -29.95 26.18 0.72
C VAL A 69 -29.07 25.29 -0.16
N ALA A 70 -29.63 24.64 -1.20
CA ALA A 70 -28.90 23.80 -2.12
C ALA A 70 -27.76 24.55 -2.82
N VAL A 71 -28.05 25.76 -3.33
CA VAL A 71 -27.05 26.61 -4.00
C VAL A 71 -25.91 26.96 -3.01
N ARG A 72 -26.23 27.39 -1.81
CA ARG A 72 -25.21 27.71 -0.78
C ARG A 72 -24.37 26.54 -0.36
N LEU A 73 -24.97 25.33 -0.24
CA LEU A 73 -24.22 24.11 0.05
C LEU A 73 -23.30 23.74 -1.12
N ALA A 74 -23.76 23.90 -2.37
CA ALA A 74 -23.00 23.58 -3.57
C ALA A 74 -21.88 24.59 -3.88
N GLU A 75 -21.94 25.82 -3.34
CA GLU A 75 -20.87 26.83 -3.48
C GLU A 75 -19.58 26.44 -2.74
N SER A 76 -19.66 25.50 -1.77
CA SER A 76 -18.48 25.05 -1.06
C SER A 76 -17.60 24.17 -1.96
N GLU A 77 -16.33 24.54 -2.12
CA GLU A 77 -15.32 23.74 -2.85
C GLU A 77 -15.12 22.33 -2.29
N MET A 78 -15.61 22.09 -1.08
CA MET A 78 -15.51 20.78 -0.41
C MET A 78 -16.57 19.78 -0.90
N VAL A 79 -17.65 20.25 -1.55
CA VAL A 79 -18.80 19.43 -1.97
C VAL A 79 -18.56 18.84 -3.36
N THR A 80 -18.71 17.51 -3.46
CA THR A 80 -18.62 16.78 -4.74
C THR A 80 -19.98 16.46 -5.31
N SER A 81 -20.94 16.10 -4.46
CA SER A 81 -22.33 15.86 -4.89
C SER A 81 -23.32 16.28 -3.82
N LEU A 82 -24.50 16.67 -4.28
CA LEU A 82 -25.62 17.07 -3.45
C LEU A 82 -26.86 16.34 -3.98
N LYS A 83 -27.54 15.60 -3.10
CA LYS A 83 -28.80 14.90 -3.42
C LYS A 83 -29.88 15.33 -2.44
N PHE A 84 -31.01 15.83 -2.94
CA PHE A 84 -32.20 16.04 -2.10
C PHE A 84 -32.89 14.71 -1.84
N VAL A 85 -33.28 14.47 -0.59
CA VAL A 85 -34.02 13.29 -0.17
C VAL A 85 -35.22 13.77 0.65
N SER A 86 -36.42 13.60 0.09
CA SER A 86 -37.65 14.01 0.78
C SER A 86 -38.00 13.04 1.91
N LYS A 87 -38.79 13.51 2.85
CA LYS A 87 -39.31 12.69 3.96
C LYS A 87 -40.11 11.48 3.48
N GLU A 88 -40.78 11.59 2.32
CA GLU A 88 -41.53 10.50 1.70
C GLU A 88 -40.59 9.46 1.06
N GLU A 89 -39.51 9.90 0.40
CA GLU A 89 -38.50 9.02 -0.21
C GLU A 89 -37.81 8.18 0.88
N LYS A 90 -37.50 8.77 2.05
CA LYS A 90 -36.90 8.05 3.17
C LYS A 90 -37.80 6.94 3.72
N LEU A 91 -39.10 7.21 3.85
CA LEU A 91 -40.06 6.17 4.30
C LEU A 91 -40.25 5.07 3.26
N ALA A 92 -40.05 5.37 1.98
CA ALA A 92 -40.14 4.38 0.91
C ALA A 92 -38.92 3.45 0.86
N ASP A 93 -37.77 3.85 1.44
CA ASP A 93 -36.53 3.10 1.41
C ASP A 93 -36.66 1.78 2.17
N GLU A 94 -36.40 0.67 1.48
CA GLU A 94 -36.48 -0.67 2.03
C GLU A 94 -35.41 -0.94 3.10
N GLU A 95 -34.26 -0.29 3.01
CA GLU A 95 -33.19 -0.43 3.98
C GLU A 95 -33.54 0.27 5.29
N PHE A 96 -34.14 1.47 5.21
CA PHE A 96 -34.70 2.19 6.34
C PHE A 96 -35.79 1.37 7.05
N LYS A 97 -36.73 0.80 6.29
CA LYS A 97 -37.79 -0.08 6.82
C LYS A 97 -37.24 -1.32 7.53
N ARG A 98 -36.14 -1.87 7.03
CA ARG A 98 -35.47 -3.04 7.61
C ARG A 98 -34.81 -2.74 8.95
N VAL A 99 -34.17 -1.55 9.07
CA VAL A 99 -33.45 -1.14 10.28
C VAL A 99 -34.41 -0.78 11.40
N PHE A 100 -35.48 -0.07 11.08
CA PHE A 100 -36.42 0.42 12.12
C PHE A 100 -37.56 -0.52 12.38
N ALA A 101 -37.85 -1.52 11.53
CA ALA A 101 -38.87 -2.60 11.71
C ALA A 101 -40.25 -2.13 12.24
N VAL A 102 -40.54 -0.83 12.17
CA VAL A 102 -41.67 -0.18 12.79
C VAL A 102 -42.42 0.64 11.75
N ASP A 103 -43.73 0.49 11.69
CA ASP A 103 -44.62 1.38 10.96
C ASP A 103 -44.73 2.73 11.69
N ILE A 104 -43.79 3.64 11.40
CA ILE A 104 -43.64 4.93 12.06
C ILE A 104 -44.90 5.78 11.84
N GLU A 105 -45.44 5.77 10.62
CA GLU A 105 -46.68 6.47 10.30
C GLU A 105 -47.91 5.91 11.07
N GLY A 106 -47.97 4.58 11.17
CA GLY A 106 -49.05 3.92 11.91
C GLY A 106 -49.06 4.20 13.41
N ILE A 107 -47.89 4.51 14.01
CA ILE A 107 -47.76 4.80 15.42
C ILE A 107 -47.92 6.28 15.74
N LEU A 108 -47.33 7.17 14.94
CA LEU A 108 -47.28 8.61 15.20
C LEU A 108 -48.38 9.41 14.46
N GLY A 109 -49.06 8.82 13.48
CA GLY A 109 -50.09 9.47 12.70
C GLY A 109 -49.61 10.46 11.63
N GLU A 110 -48.34 10.81 11.67
CA GLU A 110 -47.68 11.67 10.68
C GLU A 110 -46.19 11.30 10.55
N ASN A 111 -45.56 11.67 9.44
CA ASN A 111 -44.17 11.43 9.19
C ASN A 111 -43.29 12.44 9.95
N PRO A 112 -42.53 12.02 10.99
CA PRO A 112 -41.70 12.92 11.79
C PRO A 112 -40.32 13.20 11.12
N LEU A 113 -40.02 12.58 9.98
CA LEU A 113 -38.73 12.74 9.34
C LEU A 113 -38.62 14.11 8.64
N PRO A 114 -37.51 14.83 8.79
CA PRO A 114 -37.26 16.06 8.04
C PRO A 114 -36.81 15.77 6.60
N ASP A 115 -37.05 16.71 5.73
CA ASP A 115 -36.38 16.75 4.42
C ASP A 115 -34.86 16.95 4.63
N THR A 116 -34.03 16.32 3.79
CA THR A 116 -32.58 16.41 3.92
C THR A 116 -31.88 16.62 2.59
N TYR A 117 -30.70 17.19 2.69
CA TYR A 117 -29.70 17.09 1.63
C TYR A 117 -28.62 16.11 2.05
N ASP A 118 -28.40 15.10 1.22
CA ASP A 118 -27.27 14.18 1.30
C ASP A 118 -26.09 14.81 0.58
N VAL A 119 -25.09 15.22 1.35
CA VAL A 119 -23.90 15.94 0.86
C VAL A 119 -22.70 15.02 0.91
N THR A 120 -22.10 14.75 -0.25
CA THR A 120 -20.83 14.01 -0.33
C THR A 120 -19.69 15.00 -0.50
N LEU A 121 -18.70 14.93 0.38
CA LEU A 121 -17.51 15.75 0.30
C LEU A 121 -16.42 15.12 -0.57
N SER A 122 -15.48 15.94 -1.05
CA SER A 122 -14.31 15.46 -1.75
C SER A 122 -13.42 14.60 -0.80
N ALA A 123 -12.70 13.62 -1.36
CA ALA A 123 -11.82 12.74 -0.57
C ALA A 123 -10.79 13.50 0.29
N LEU A 124 -10.37 14.68 -0.14
CA LEU A 124 -9.43 15.52 0.60
C LEU A 124 -10.08 16.19 1.81
N SER A 125 -11.36 16.50 1.72
CA SER A 125 -12.16 17.16 2.77
C SER A 125 -12.92 16.17 3.65
N SER A 126 -12.97 14.88 3.29
CA SER A 126 -13.64 13.82 4.06
C SER A 126 -12.75 13.29 5.21
N ASN A 127 -11.98 14.17 5.85
CA ASN A 127 -11.29 13.92 7.11
C ASN A 127 -12.01 14.63 8.26
N LYS A 128 -11.65 14.34 9.50
CA LYS A 128 -12.29 14.93 10.70
C LYS A 128 -12.39 16.45 10.62
N GLU A 129 -11.28 17.12 10.34
CA GLU A 129 -11.21 18.58 10.28
C GLU A 129 -12.08 19.17 9.17
N GLY A 130 -12.11 18.54 7.99
CA GLY A 130 -12.93 18.98 6.86
C GLY A 130 -14.42 18.79 7.10
N LEU A 131 -14.81 17.66 7.72
CA LEU A 131 -16.19 17.38 8.08
C LEU A 131 -16.70 18.34 9.16
N GLU A 132 -15.89 18.60 10.21
CA GLU A 132 -16.22 19.57 11.25
C GLU A 132 -16.37 20.98 10.68
N LYS A 133 -15.43 21.40 9.83
CA LYS A 133 -15.45 22.69 9.18
C LYS A 133 -16.68 22.85 8.28
N PHE A 134 -16.97 21.86 7.45
CA PHE A 134 -18.18 21.89 6.62
C PHE A 134 -19.46 21.90 7.47
N ALA A 135 -19.52 21.11 8.53
CA ALA A 135 -20.67 21.09 9.43
C ALA A 135 -20.90 22.44 10.11
N GLU A 136 -19.83 23.15 10.51
CA GLU A 136 -19.92 24.51 11.06
C GLU A 136 -20.38 25.54 10.03
N GLU A 137 -19.92 25.44 8.78
CA GLU A 137 -20.35 26.31 7.69
C GLU A 137 -21.82 26.05 7.32
N ALA A 138 -22.20 24.79 7.16
CA ALA A 138 -23.58 24.41 6.81
C ALA A 138 -24.60 24.81 7.89
N ARG A 139 -24.24 24.71 9.19
CA ARG A 139 -25.13 25.16 10.30
C ARG A 139 -25.43 26.67 10.30
N LYS A 140 -24.58 27.47 9.63
CA LYS A 140 -24.80 28.94 9.51
C LYS A 140 -25.78 29.29 8.40
N ILE A 141 -26.12 28.33 7.53
CA ILE A 141 -27.06 28.56 6.43
C ILE A 141 -28.49 28.64 6.98
N GLU A 142 -29.17 29.68 6.65
CA GLU A 142 -30.59 29.86 7.01
C GLU A 142 -31.42 28.79 6.32
N GLY A 143 -32.24 28.03 7.08
CA GLY A 143 -32.99 26.89 6.58
C GLY A 143 -32.42 25.53 6.97
N VAL A 144 -31.17 25.45 7.40
CA VAL A 144 -30.58 24.24 7.97
C VAL A 144 -31.00 24.09 9.44
N ALA A 145 -31.51 22.92 9.81
CA ALA A 145 -31.88 22.59 11.20
C ALA A 145 -30.72 21.87 11.91
N TYR A 146 -30.20 20.83 11.30
CA TYR A 146 -29.14 20.01 11.88
C TYR A 146 -28.21 19.45 10.80
N VAL A 147 -26.97 19.10 11.21
CA VAL A 147 -25.98 18.45 10.34
C VAL A 147 -25.45 17.25 11.06
N THR A 148 -25.71 16.08 10.49
CA THR A 148 -25.30 14.79 11.03
C THR A 148 -24.28 14.12 10.12
N TYR A 149 -23.26 13.55 10.71
CA TYR A 149 -22.27 12.71 10.01
C TYR A 149 -21.72 11.64 10.96
N PRO A 150 -21.25 10.48 10.46
CA PRO A 150 -20.82 9.35 11.31
C PRO A 150 -19.43 9.61 11.92
N GLN A 151 -19.34 10.45 12.95
CA GLN A 151 -18.09 10.82 13.63
C GLN A 151 -17.31 9.61 14.16
N SER A 152 -17.97 8.73 14.89
CA SER A 152 -17.33 7.55 15.50
C SER A 152 -16.71 6.62 14.46
N PHE A 153 -17.41 6.39 13.35
CA PHE A 153 -16.93 5.56 12.27
C PHE A 153 -15.66 6.12 11.62
N ILE A 154 -15.61 7.44 11.45
CA ILE A 154 -14.45 8.12 10.82
C ILE A 154 -13.24 8.09 11.76
N GLU A 155 -13.43 8.33 13.06
CA GLU A 155 -12.35 8.30 14.05
C GLU A 155 -11.76 6.89 14.21
N GLU A 156 -12.62 5.87 14.34
CA GLU A 156 -12.19 4.47 14.44
C GLU A 156 -11.47 3.98 13.17
N MET A 157 -11.96 4.37 11.99
CA MET A 157 -11.35 4.01 10.72
C MET A 157 -9.94 4.62 10.59
N HIS A 158 -9.76 5.89 10.95
CA HIS A 158 -8.45 6.55 10.87
C HIS A 158 -7.44 5.89 11.82
N SER A 159 -7.80 5.72 13.09
CA SER A 159 -6.87 5.15 14.08
C SER A 159 -6.44 3.72 13.72
N THR A 160 -7.37 2.90 13.24
CA THR A 160 -7.08 1.51 12.85
C THR A 160 -6.17 1.44 11.62
N LEU A 161 -6.42 2.29 10.62
CA LEU A 161 -5.60 2.31 9.40
C LEU A 161 -4.18 2.82 9.68
N ASP A 162 -4.03 3.83 10.52
CA ASP A 162 -2.72 4.38 10.89
C ASP A 162 -1.86 3.34 11.65
N ILE A 163 -2.47 2.61 12.59
CA ILE A 163 -1.81 1.53 13.32
C ILE A 163 -1.40 0.41 12.35
N LEU A 164 -2.30 -0.01 11.45
CA LEU A 164 -2.01 -1.05 10.47
C LEU A 164 -0.88 -0.63 9.52
N GLN A 165 -0.91 0.60 9.04
CA GLN A 165 0.15 1.18 8.21
C GLN A 165 1.49 1.20 8.95
N PHE A 166 1.52 1.63 10.20
CA PHE A 166 2.71 1.64 11.03
C PHE A 166 3.31 0.24 11.19
N ILE A 167 2.47 -0.76 11.52
CA ILE A 167 2.90 -2.15 11.64
C ILE A 167 3.50 -2.65 10.32
N MET A 168 2.86 -2.38 9.18
CA MET A 168 3.36 -2.79 7.87
C MET A 168 4.71 -2.15 7.53
N VAL A 169 4.90 -0.87 7.83
CA VAL A 169 6.17 -0.16 7.60
C VAL A 169 7.28 -0.76 8.47
N VAL A 170 7.01 -1.00 9.75
CA VAL A 170 7.97 -1.62 10.67
C VAL A 170 8.34 -3.03 10.21
N PHE A 171 7.35 -3.84 9.87
CA PHE A 171 7.57 -5.21 9.39
C PHE A 171 8.33 -5.24 8.05
N GLY A 172 7.96 -4.38 7.10
CA GLY A 172 8.67 -4.21 5.84
C GLY A 172 10.13 -3.78 6.04
N GLY A 173 10.37 -2.85 6.96
CA GLY A 173 11.72 -2.44 7.35
C GLY A 173 12.54 -3.59 7.94
N ALA A 174 11.94 -4.40 8.81
CA ALA A 174 12.58 -5.59 9.37
C ALA A 174 12.95 -6.61 8.28
N LEU A 175 12.06 -6.84 7.30
CA LEU A 175 12.35 -7.72 6.15
C LEU A 175 13.50 -7.20 5.29
N LEU A 176 13.61 -5.88 5.10
CA LEU A 176 14.75 -5.27 4.40
C LEU A 176 16.06 -5.52 5.16
N VAL A 177 16.08 -5.40 6.48
CA VAL A 177 17.25 -5.70 7.31
C VAL A 177 17.64 -7.18 7.19
N VAL A 178 16.67 -8.10 7.26
CA VAL A 178 16.93 -9.54 7.06
C VAL A 178 17.51 -9.79 5.66
N SER A 179 16.95 -9.18 4.62
CA SER A 179 17.47 -9.28 3.25
C SER A 179 18.91 -8.78 3.15
N PHE A 180 19.20 -7.65 3.79
CA PHE A 180 20.55 -7.09 3.84
C PHE A 180 21.56 -8.06 4.48
N VAL A 181 21.21 -8.67 5.61
CA VAL A 181 22.06 -9.65 6.30
C VAL A 181 22.31 -10.88 5.44
N LEU A 182 21.25 -11.43 4.82
CA LEU A 182 21.36 -12.61 3.96
C LEU A 182 22.23 -12.36 2.72
N LEU A 183 22.02 -11.22 2.06
CA LEU A 183 22.82 -10.83 0.91
C LEU A 183 24.27 -10.55 1.29
N ASN A 184 24.50 -9.86 2.41
CA ASN A 184 25.84 -9.60 2.94
C ASN A 184 26.61 -10.91 3.14
N ASN A 185 26.01 -11.91 3.76
CA ASN A 185 26.64 -13.22 3.98
C ASN A 185 26.94 -13.93 2.67
N THR A 186 26.03 -13.88 1.68
CA THR A 186 26.22 -14.53 0.37
C THR A 186 27.33 -13.86 -0.42
N VAL A 187 27.34 -12.53 -0.49
CA VAL A 187 28.36 -11.75 -1.20
C VAL A 187 29.72 -11.95 -0.54
N ARG A 188 29.77 -11.93 0.81
CA ARG A 188 31.00 -12.20 1.56
C ARG A 188 31.59 -13.57 1.18
N PHE A 189 30.77 -14.61 1.14
CA PHE A 189 31.19 -15.95 0.75
C PHE A 189 31.67 -15.99 -0.71
N ALA A 190 30.98 -15.31 -1.63
CA ALA A 190 31.36 -15.25 -3.04
C ALA A 190 32.71 -14.54 -3.24
N VAL A 191 32.94 -13.43 -2.54
CA VAL A 191 34.22 -12.68 -2.58
C VAL A 191 35.34 -13.51 -1.98
N TYR A 192 35.10 -14.16 -0.84
CA TYR A 192 36.10 -15.04 -0.21
C TYR A 192 36.50 -16.20 -1.12
N SER A 193 35.55 -16.83 -1.80
CA SER A 193 35.81 -17.93 -2.75
C SER A 193 36.66 -17.52 -3.96
N GLN A 194 36.75 -16.22 -4.26
CA GLN A 194 37.50 -15.67 -5.38
C GLN A 194 38.67 -14.78 -4.94
N HIS A 195 39.13 -14.90 -3.70
CA HIS A 195 40.18 -14.03 -3.16
C HIS A 195 41.48 -14.06 -3.91
N GLU A 196 41.92 -15.25 -4.43
CA GLU A 196 43.12 -15.39 -5.22
C GLU A 196 43.07 -14.58 -6.54
N LEU A 197 41.92 -14.65 -7.22
CA LEU A 197 41.68 -13.86 -8.44
C LEU A 197 41.73 -12.35 -8.14
N ILE A 198 41.10 -11.94 -7.03
CA ILE A 198 41.08 -10.54 -6.61
C ILE A 198 42.53 -10.06 -6.31
N ASN A 199 43.30 -10.86 -5.61
CA ASN A 199 44.71 -10.52 -5.31
C ASN A 199 45.57 -10.43 -6.56
N THR A 200 45.41 -11.34 -7.55
CA THR A 200 46.11 -11.30 -8.79
C THR A 200 45.73 -10.03 -9.58
N LEU A 201 44.46 -9.68 -9.67
CA LEU A 201 43.99 -8.46 -10.33
C LEU A 201 44.54 -7.19 -9.67
N LYS A 202 44.63 -7.16 -8.34
CA LYS A 202 45.26 -6.07 -7.59
C LYS A 202 46.75 -5.96 -7.88
N ALA A 203 47.46 -7.07 -7.96
CA ALA A 203 48.91 -7.09 -8.25
C ALA A 203 49.24 -6.56 -9.66
N VAL A 204 48.34 -6.76 -10.62
CA VAL A 204 48.46 -6.25 -11.99
C VAL A 204 48.01 -4.79 -12.12
N GLY A 205 47.50 -4.17 -11.02
CA GLY A 205 47.09 -2.78 -11.00
C GLY A 205 45.65 -2.52 -11.48
N ALA A 206 44.76 -3.52 -11.48
CA ALA A 206 43.36 -3.35 -11.86
C ALA A 206 42.66 -2.33 -10.96
N THR A 207 41.78 -1.49 -11.54
CA THR A 207 40.99 -0.50 -10.78
C THR A 207 39.98 -1.19 -9.86
N LYS A 208 39.62 -0.54 -8.74
CA LYS A 208 38.65 -1.07 -7.79
C LYS A 208 37.33 -1.40 -8.47
N TRP A 209 36.83 -0.52 -9.33
CA TRP A 209 35.58 -0.72 -10.03
C TRP A 209 35.61 -1.93 -10.97
N PHE A 210 36.74 -2.15 -11.66
CA PHE A 210 36.91 -3.32 -12.50
C PHE A 210 36.79 -4.63 -11.71
N ILE A 211 37.35 -4.66 -10.48
CA ILE A 211 37.25 -5.82 -9.59
C ILE A 211 35.82 -5.99 -9.03
N MET A 212 35.11 -4.90 -8.76
CA MET A 212 33.76 -4.92 -8.16
C MET A 212 32.67 -5.26 -9.18
N ARG A 213 32.80 -4.80 -10.42
CA ARG A 213 31.78 -4.91 -11.48
C ARG A 213 31.16 -6.32 -11.63
N PRO A 214 31.96 -7.43 -11.71
CA PRO A 214 31.38 -8.77 -11.87
C PRO A 214 30.55 -9.23 -10.68
N PHE A 215 30.86 -8.78 -9.44
CA PHE A 215 30.08 -9.11 -8.25
C PHE A 215 28.76 -8.34 -8.23
N VAL A 216 28.80 -7.03 -8.50
CA VAL A 216 27.60 -6.18 -8.58
C VAL A 216 26.69 -6.65 -9.71
N GLY A 217 27.21 -6.99 -10.88
CA GLY A 217 26.43 -7.50 -12.00
C GLY A 217 25.72 -8.82 -11.68
N ARG A 218 26.40 -9.75 -10.99
CA ARG A 218 25.78 -11.02 -10.56
C ARG A 218 24.69 -10.79 -9.53
N SER A 219 24.91 -9.89 -8.57
CA SER A 219 23.89 -9.57 -7.56
C SER A 219 22.69 -8.84 -8.18
N ALA A 220 22.93 -7.94 -9.14
CA ALA A 220 21.85 -7.28 -9.89
C ALA A 220 21.00 -8.31 -10.67
N LEU A 221 21.65 -9.26 -11.35
CA LEU A 221 20.95 -10.35 -12.04
C LEU A 221 20.18 -11.24 -11.08
N GLN A 222 20.73 -11.54 -9.90
CA GLN A 222 20.05 -12.28 -8.85
C GLN A 222 18.82 -11.54 -8.33
N GLY A 223 18.93 -10.23 -8.09
CA GLY A 223 17.81 -9.36 -7.70
C GLY A 223 16.72 -9.32 -8.77
N PHE A 224 17.11 -9.24 -10.03
CA PHE A 224 16.20 -9.27 -11.17
C PHE A 224 15.42 -10.59 -11.25
N LEU A 225 16.11 -11.73 -11.19
CA LEU A 225 15.47 -13.06 -11.23
C LEU A 225 14.57 -13.29 -10.00
N ALA A 226 15.05 -12.91 -8.82
CA ALA A 226 14.27 -13.02 -7.59
C ALA A 226 13.01 -12.14 -7.66
N GLY A 227 13.11 -10.93 -8.21
CA GLY A 227 11.99 -10.03 -8.41
C GLY A 227 10.93 -10.57 -9.37
N ILE A 228 11.36 -11.18 -10.50
CA ILE A 228 10.43 -11.83 -11.43
C ILE A 228 9.70 -12.99 -10.76
N ILE A 229 10.40 -13.87 -10.06
CA ILE A 229 9.78 -15.01 -9.39
C ILE A 229 8.84 -14.52 -8.28
N ALA A 230 9.23 -13.51 -7.51
CA ALA A 230 8.40 -12.91 -6.46
C ALA A 230 7.12 -12.29 -7.04
N SER A 231 7.21 -11.56 -8.15
CA SER A 231 6.04 -10.96 -8.80
C SER A 231 5.10 -12.00 -9.39
N LEU A 232 5.62 -13.10 -9.96
CA LEU A 232 4.79 -14.21 -10.43
C LEU A 232 4.09 -14.94 -9.28
N LEU A 233 4.79 -15.18 -8.17
CA LEU A 233 4.21 -15.79 -6.97
C LEU A 233 3.12 -14.89 -6.37
N LEU A 234 3.35 -13.58 -6.29
CA LEU A 234 2.37 -12.63 -5.78
C LEU A 234 1.14 -12.55 -6.70
N GLY A 235 1.34 -12.43 -8.00
CA GLY A 235 0.25 -12.43 -8.98
C GLY A 235 -0.58 -13.71 -8.91
N GLY A 236 0.07 -14.87 -8.79
CA GLY A 236 -0.60 -16.16 -8.59
C GLY A 236 -1.37 -16.24 -7.28
N ALA A 237 -0.81 -15.70 -6.18
CA ALA A 237 -1.48 -15.66 -4.88
C ALA A 237 -2.72 -14.76 -4.91
N VAL A 238 -2.62 -13.56 -5.52
CA VAL A 238 -3.75 -12.63 -5.66
C VAL A 238 -4.83 -13.23 -6.56
N TYR A 239 -4.45 -13.86 -7.67
CA TYR A 239 -5.40 -14.56 -8.55
C TYR A 239 -6.13 -15.71 -7.84
N ALA A 240 -5.38 -16.51 -7.06
CA ALA A 240 -5.97 -17.61 -6.29
C ALA A 240 -6.95 -17.09 -5.21
N LEU A 241 -6.62 -15.96 -4.57
CA LEU A 241 -7.48 -15.36 -3.56
C LEU A 241 -8.77 -14.82 -4.18
N ASP A 242 -8.70 -14.17 -5.32
CA ASP A 242 -9.87 -13.65 -6.05
C ASP A 242 -10.79 -14.79 -6.53
N TYR A 243 -10.20 -15.94 -6.92
CA TYR A 243 -10.95 -17.14 -7.30
C TYR A 243 -11.66 -17.80 -6.10
N VAL A 244 -11.04 -17.84 -4.93
CA VAL A 244 -11.59 -18.47 -3.70
C VAL A 244 -12.67 -17.60 -3.05
N VAL A 245 -12.52 -16.28 -3.14
CA VAL A 245 -13.46 -15.30 -2.55
C VAL A 245 -13.96 -14.36 -3.66
N PRO A 246 -14.96 -14.81 -4.46
CA PRO A 246 -15.51 -13.99 -5.53
C PRO A 246 -16.14 -12.70 -4.97
N GLY A 247 -15.79 -11.56 -5.56
CA GLY A 247 -16.37 -10.25 -5.19
C GLY A 247 -15.47 -9.38 -4.33
N LEU A 248 -14.28 -9.84 -3.92
CA LEU A 248 -13.29 -8.97 -3.28
C LEU A 248 -12.77 -7.88 -4.23
N GLY A 249 -12.80 -8.12 -5.55
CA GLY A 249 -12.39 -7.14 -6.57
C GLY A 249 -10.95 -6.62 -6.37
N ILE A 250 -10.09 -7.44 -5.74
CA ILE A 250 -8.73 -7.07 -5.37
C ILE A 250 -7.78 -7.18 -6.57
N PHE A 251 -8.20 -7.92 -7.62
CA PHE A 251 -7.34 -8.12 -8.78
C PHE A 251 -7.12 -6.79 -9.51
N PRO A 252 -5.88 -6.29 -9.59
CA PRO A 252 -5.59 -5.03 -10.24
C PRO A 252 -5.84 -5.14 -11.75
N ARG A 253 -6.11 -4.02 -12.40
CA ARG A 253 -6.11 -3.96 -13.86
C ARG A 253 -4.76 -4.41 -14.40
N TRP A 254 -4.71 -5.00 -15.59
CA TRP A 254 -3.47 -5.50 -16.20
C TRP A 254 -2.34 -4.47 -16.22
N GLU A 255 -2.68 -3.20 -16.43
CA GLU A 255 -1.74 -2.09 -16.41
C GLU A 255 -1.14 -1.88 -15.01
N GLU A 256 -1.96 -1.88 -13.97
CA GLU A 256 -1.56 -1.74 -12.58
C GLU A 256 -0.73 -2.95 -12.12
N ALA A 257 -1.13 -4.17 -12.52
CA ALA A 257 -0.39 -5.39 -12.24
C ALA A 257 1.02 -5.35 -12.86
N GLY A 258 1.15 -4.84 -14.09
CA GLY A 258 2.43 -4.68 -14.77
C GLY A 258 3.34 -3.66 -14.07
N ILE A 259 2.80 -2.53 -13.65
CA ILE A 259 3.52 -1.50 -12.89
C ILE A 259 4.01 -2.07 -11.55
N PHE A 260 3.14 -2.81 -10.85
CA PHE A 260 3.47 -3.43 -9.57
C PHE A 260 4.57 -4.49 -9.70
N ALA A 261 4.46 -5.36 -10.70
CA ALA A 261 5.49 -6.36 -11.01
C ALA A 261 6.83 -5.69 -11.35
N GLY A 262 6.81 -4.64 -12.18
CA GLY A 262 7.99 -3.84 -12.52
C GLY A 262 8.62 -3.18 -11.29
N ALA A 263 7.82 -2.66 -10.37
CA ALA A 263 8.29 -2.07 -9.13
C ALA A 263 8.99 -3.10 -8.22
N ILE A 264 8.42 -4.32 -8.07
CA ILE A 264 9.04 -5.40 -7.28
C ILE A 264 10.40 -5.79 -7.88
N VAL A 265 10.48 -5.92 -9.21
CA VAL A 265 11.74 -6.24 -9.88
C VAL A 265 12.76 -5.12 -9.70
N ALA A 266 12.35 -3.86 -9.84
CA ALA A 266 13.23 -2.70 -9.63
C ALA A 266 13.76 -2.64 -8.21
N VAL A 267 12.88 -2.82 -7.20
CA VAL A 267 13.26 -2.90 -5.77
C VAL A 267 14.26 -4.04 -5.56
N GLY A 268 14.01 -5.22 -6.14
CA GLY A 268 14.90 -6.37 -6.04
C GLY A 268 16.32 -6.06 -6.55
N VAL A 269 16.43 -5.42 -7.71
CA VAL A 269 17.72 -5.01 -8.29
C VAL A 269 18.39 -3.95 -7.42
N VAL A 270 17.66 -2.93 -6.99
CA VAL A 270 18.16 -1.82 -6.15
C VAL A 270 18.70 -2.35 -4.83
N VAL A 271 17.92 -3.18 -4.12
CA VAL A 271 18.33 -3.79 -2.84
C VAL A 271 19.58 -4.66 -3.05
N ALA A 272 19.62 -5.49 -4.10
CA ALA A 272 20.78 -6.33 -4.38
C ALA A 272 22.05 -5.51 -4.62
N VAL A 273 21.95 -4.43 -5.39
CA VAL A 273 23.09 -3.55 -5.69
C VAL A 273 23.54 -2.77 -4.45
N ILE A 274 22.59 -2.14 -3.73
CA ILE A 274 22.90 -1.37 -2.52
C ILE A 274 23.55 -2.24 -1.44
N CYS A 275 23.09 -3.47 -1.26
CA CYS A 275 23.66 -4.40 -0.30
C CYS A 275 25.05 -4.89 -0.71
N THR A 276 25.29 -5.09 -2.02
CA THR A 276 26.55 -5.65 -2.53
C THR A 276 27.69 -4.64 -2.52
N LEU A 277 27.41 -3.38 -2.87
CA LEU A 277 28.44 -2.33 -2.99
C LEU A 277 29.30 -2.16 -1.74
N PRO A 278 28.76 -1.95 -0.53
CA PRO A 278 29.58 -1.75 0.67
C PRO A 278 30.38 -3.00 1.04
N VAL A 279 29.81 -4.18 0.84
CA VAL A 279 30.46 -5.45 1.17
C VAL A 279 31.69 -5.66 0.31
N VAL A 280 31.53 -5.58 -1.02
CA VAL A 280 32.63 -5.76 -1.97
C VAL A 280 33.68 -4.68 -1.79
N ASN A 281 33.27 -3.41 -1.64
CA ASN A 281 34.18 -2.29 -1.43
C ASN A 281 35.06 -2.48 -0.17
N ARG A 282 34.45 -2.96 0.94
CA ARG A 282 35.18 -3.27 2.16
C ARG A 282 36.25 -4.33 1.92
N PHE A 283 35.92 -5.42 1.23
CA PHE A 283 36.88 -6.49 0.91
C PHE A 283 37.98 -6.08 -0.07
N VAL A 284 37.61 -5.30 -1.10
CA VAL A 284 38.61 -4.80 -2.06
C VAL A 284 39.57 -3.84 -1.39
N ASN A 285 39.18 -3.07 -0.36
CA ASN A 285 40.06 -2.16 0.38
C ASN A 285 40.92 -2.85 1.46
N MET A 286 40.64 -4.10 1.82
CA MET A 286 41.49 -4.83 2.79
C MET A 286 42.88 -5.10 2.22
N LYS A 287 43.92 -4.87 3.02
CA LYS A 287 45.30 -5.23 2.68
C LYS A 287 45.40 -6.76 2.65
N SER A 288 46.17 -7.28 1.66
CA SER A 288 46.36 -8.71 1.38
C SER A 288 46.71 -9.57 2.63
N ASN A 289 47.42 -8.98 3.61
CA ASN A 289 47.91 -9.70 4.81
C ASN A 289 46.83 -9.96 5.88
N LYS A 290 45.61 -9.38 5.79
CA LYS A 290 44.55 -9.59 6.78
C LYS A 290 43.44 -10.55 6.37
N ILE A 291 43.53 -11.08 5.16
CA ILE A 291 42.46 -11.97 4.61
C ILE A 291 42.49 -13.37 5.24
N HIS A 292 43.58 -13.78 5.87
CA HIS A 292 43.73 -15.09 6.53
C HIS A 292 43.13 -15.17 7.97
N LEU A 293 42.60 -14.06 8.52
CA LEU A 293 42.15 -13.97 9.92
C LEU A 293 40.62 -13.94 10.09
N TYR A 294 39.88 -14.11 9.04
CA TYR A 294 38.41 -14.20 9.05
C TYR A 294 37.96 -15.34 8.13
#